data_8b99ce0bf50e54d3f32cfe035a12575e
#
_entry.id   8b99ce0bf50e54d3f32cfe035a12575e
#
_cell.length_a   1.000
_cell.length_b   1.000
_cell.length_c   1.000
_cell.angle_alpha   90.00
_cell.angle_beta   90.00
_cell.angle_gamma   90.00
#
_symmetry.space_group_name_H-M   'P 1'
#
loop_
_entity.id
_entity.type
_entity.pdbx_description
1 polymer ?
#
loop_
_entity_poly.entity_id
_entity_poly.type
_entity_poly.pdbx_seq_one_letter_code
_entity_poly.pdbx_strand_id
1 'polypeptide(L)'
;MAQVLGNAPIEQPVVDTAGRAVKVWEYFFRWVQTLLNVAPQVNGTVALTAQGASIVATIIATTLPARPNIQLLPGLYRVTTYARITRAGSVSSSLTVSIRHVDGAVTITQAGTAITGNTTATVQSNTYLVRADSQSAISYITAYTDGGGATSMQYALNIRVEAIPEPS
;
A
#
# COMPACT_ATOMS: atom_id res chain seq x y z
N MET A 1 15.28 0.58 29.24
CA MET A 1 14.19 1.18 30.05
C MET A 1 13.25 1.90 29.12
N ALA A 2 12.05 1.39 28.92
CA ALA A 2 11.03 2.07 28.14
C ALA A 2 10.50 3.24 28.99
N GLN A 3 10.83 4.47 28.62
CA GLN A 3 10.19 5.64 29.19
C GLN A 3 8.75 5.70 28.64
N VAL A 4 7.79 5.37 29.48
CA VAL A 4 6.38 5.66 29.22
C VAL A 4 6.26 7.18 29.28
N LEU A 5 6.34 7.84 28.14
CA LEU A 5 6.00 9.25 28.04
C LEU A 5 4.48 9.33 28.14
N GLY A 6 4.01 9.66 29.34
CA GLY A 6 2.61 9.98 29.59
C GLY A 6 2.13 11.16 28.74
N ASN A 7 0.97 11.66 29.04
CA ASN A 7 0.27 12.76 28.34
C ASN A 7 1.19 13.95 28.00
N ALA A 8 0.81 14.71 26.98
CA ALA A 8 1.47 15.97 26.65
C ALA A 8 1.61 16.86 27.90
N PRO A 9 2.73 17.58 28.06
CA PRO A 9 2.97 18.43 29.22
C PRO A 9 2.12 19.72 29.15
N ILE A 10 0.84 19.60 29.54
CA ILE A 10 -0.16 20.67 29.42
C ILE A 10 0.02 21.84 30.37
N GLU A 11 0.84 21.68 31.41
CA GLU A 11 1.07 22.71 32.42
C GLU A 11 2.27 23.63 32.14
N GLN A 12 3.01 23.35 31.06
CA GLN A 12 4.17 24.15 30.70
C GLN A 12 3.97 24.85 29.35
N PRO A 13 4.44 26.12 29.24
CA PRO A 13 4.37 26.80 27.94
C PRO A 13 5.24 26.10 26.91
N VAL A 14 4.78 26.09 25.65
CA VAL A 14 5.50 25.46 24.53
C VAL A 14 6.84 26.15 24.26
N VAL A 15 6.89 27.45 24.50
CA VAL A 15 8.09 28.27 24.32
C VAL A 15 8.40 29.03 25.61
N ASP A 16 9.68 29.27 25.84
CA ASP A 16 10.15 30.14 26.93
C ASP A 16 9.94 31.65 26.61
N THR A 17 10.29 32.52 27.52
CA THR A 17 10.18 33.98 27.33
C THR A 17 11.06 34.53 26.20
N ALA A 18 12.03 33.74 25.72
CA ALA A 18 12.89 34.08 24.58
C ALA A 18 12.39 33.46 23.25
N GLY A 19 11.19 32.83 23.21
CA GLY A 19 10.61 32.22 22.05
C GLY A 19 11.24 30.87 21.67
N ARG A 20 12.00 30.21 22.55
CA ARG A 20 12.61 28.92 22.31
C ARG A 20 11.73 27.81 22.86
N ALA A 21 11.67 26.70 22.15
CA ALA A 21 10.94 25.53 22.63
C ALA A 21 11.52 25.05 23.98
N VAL A 22 10.63 24.83 24.94
CA VAL A 22 11.03 24.24 26.22
C VAL A 22 11.43 22.78 25.99
N LYS A 23 12.53 22.32 26.60
CA LYS A 23 13.09 20.96 26.39
C LYS A 23 12.07 19.84 26.50
N VAL A 24 11.12 19.97 27.42
CA VAL A 24 10.02 18.97 27.57
C VAL A 24 9.19 18.85 26.30
N TRP A 25 8.91 19.98 25.64
CA TRP A 25 8.18 19.98 24.35
C TRP A 25 9.03 19.48 23.20
N GLU A 26 10.34 19.73 23.19
CA GLU A 26 11.26 19.15 22.21
C GLU A 26 11.27 17.63 22.27
N TYR A 27 11.35 17.05 23.50
CA TYR A 27 11.26 15.60 23.69
C TYR A 27 9.91 15.04 23.27
N PHE A 28 8.82 15.72 23.62
CA PHE A 28 7.48 15.32 23.20
C PHE A 28 7.33 15.31 21.68
N PHE A 29 7.75 16.37 21.00
CA PHE A 29 7.66 16.44 19.55
C PHE A 29 8.57 15.41 18.86
N ARG A 30 9.77 15.17 19.36
CA ARG A 30 10.65 14.11 18.85
C ARG A 30 10.00 12.72 19.01
N TRP A 31 9.39 12.47 20.15
CA TRP A 31 8.67 11.22 20.41
C TRP A 31 7.48 11.05 19.46
N VAL A 32 6.66 12.10 19.27
CA VAL A 32 5.56 12.10 18.30
C VAL A 32 6.08 11.85 16.89
N GLN A 33 7.18 12.49 16.48
CA GLN A 33 7.80 12.23 15.19
C GLN A 33 8.26 10.78 15.04
N THR A 34 8.86 10.21 16.09
CA THR A 34 9.28 8.82 16.10
C THR A 34 8.07 7.89 15.93
N LEU A 35 6.97 8.11 16.65
CA LEU A 35 5.75 7.37 16.51
C LEU A 35 5.16 7.46 15.09
N LEU A 36 5.14 8.65 14.51
CA LEU A 36 4.63 8.88 13.17
C LEU A 36 5.50 8.21 12.10
N ASN A 37 6.82 8.13 12.33
CA ASN A 37 7.76 7.50 11.41
C ASN A 37 7.75 5.96 11.51
N VAL A 38 7.39 5.42 12.67
CA VAL A 38 7.31 3.94 12.90
C VAL A 38 5.96 3.38 12.46
N ALA A 39 4.90 4.19 12.46
CA ALA A 39 3.59 3.73 12.01
C ALA A 39 3.61 3.42 10.49
N PRO A 40 3.11 2.25 10.05
CA PRO A 40 2.99 1.95 8.64
C PRO A 40 2.19 3.05 7.93
N GLN A 41 2.83 3.70 6.96
CA GLN A 41 2.21 4.77 6.19
C GLN A 41 1.56 4.18 4.94
N VAL A 42 0.26 4.39 4.75
CA VAL A 42 -0.42 4.00 3.51
C VAL A 42 -0.01 4.97 2.40
N ASN A 43 0.77 4.48 1.45
CA ASN A 43 1.31 5.29 0.35
C ASN A 43 0.48 5.20 -0.92
N GLY A 44 -0.40 4.21 -1.04
CA GLY A 44 -1.26 4.06 -2.19
C GLY A 44 -2.36 3.02 -1.98
N THR A 45 -3.50 3.23 -2.63
CA THR A 45 -4.62 2.28 -2.62
C THR A 45 -5.21 2.14 -3.99
N VAL A 46 -5.73 0.95 -4.30
CA VAL A 46 -6.57 0.68 -5.47
C VAL A 46 -7.83 -0.01 -4.97
N ALA A 47 -8.99 0.40 -5.46
CA ALA A 47 -10.26 -0.23 -5.16
C ALA A 47 -11.08 -0.37 -6.45
N LEU A 48 -11.18 -1.59 -6.96
CA LEU A 48 -11.99 -1.95 -8.12
C LEU A 48 -13.15 -2.83 -7.65
N THR A 49 -14.35 -2.54 -8.10
CA THR A 49 -15.57 -3.21 -7.59
C THR A 49 -16.08 -4.31 -8.51
N ALA A 50 -16.00 -4.12 -9.83
CA ALA A 50 -16.50 -5.09 -10.82
C ALA A 50 -15.78 -4.88 -12.16
N GLN A 51 -14.69 -5.59 -12.36
CA GLN A 51 -13.88 -5.54 -13.59
C GLN A 51 -14.02 -6.82 -14.40
N GLY A 52 -14.15 -6.69 -15.71
CA GLY A 52 -14.26 -7.81 -16.64
C GLY A 52 -13.16 -7.79 -17.70
N ALA A 53 -11.97 -7.30 -17.38
CA ALA A 53 -10.85 -7.22 -18.31
C ALA A 53 -9.51 -7.22 -17.56
N SER A 54 -8.43 -7.46 -18.30
CA SER A 54 -7.06 -7.23 -17.82
C SER A 54 -6.78 -5.74 -17.65
N ILE A 55 -6.03 -5.41 -16.62
CA ILE A 55 -5.61 -4.02 -16.31
C ILE A 55 -4.10 -4.01 -16.11
N VAL A 56 -3.46 -2.96 -16.63
CA VAL A 56 -2.09 -2.58 -16.32
C VAL A 56 -2.12 -1.11 -15.90
N ALA A 57 -1.88 -0.83 -14.63
CA ALA A 57 -1.97 0.53 -14.13
C ALA A 57 -0.96 0.79 -12.99
N THR A 58 -0.56 2.05 -12.86
CA THR A 58 0.23 2.53 -11.76
C THR A 58 -0.64 2.67 -10.51
N ILE A 59 -0.11 2.27 -9.36
CA ILE A 59 -0.75 2.54 -8.08
C ILE A 59 -0.45 4.00 -7.73
N ILE A 60 -1.48 4.83 -7.76
CA ILE A 60 -1.35 6.24 -7.45
C ILE A 60 -1.09 6.37 -5.95
N ALA A 61 -0.02 7.09 -5.58
CA ALA A 61 0.23 7.43 -4.20
C ALA A 61 -0.94 8.25 -3.66
N THR A 62 -1.59 7.77 -2.60
CA THR A 62 -2.56 8.57 -1.87
C THR A 62 -1.76 9.53 -1.00
N THR A 63 -1.72 10.80 -1.41
CA THR A 63 -1.22 11.85 -0.55
C THR A 63 -2.17 12.01 0.62
N LEU A 64 -1.72 11.65 1.83
CA LEU A 64 -2.37 12.15 3.04
C LEU A 64 -2.32 13.69 2.99
N PRO A 65 -3.41 14.40 3.33
CA PRO A 65 -3.50 15.86 3.16
C PRO A 65 -2.39 16.67 3.83
N ALA A 66 -1.61 16.06 4.71
CA ALA A 66 -0.55 16.72 5.48
C ALA A 66 0.87 16.54 4.92
N ARG A 67 1.08 15.83 3.80
CA ARG A 67 2.42 15.63 3.25
C ARG A 67 2.41 15.79 1.72
N PRO A 68 2.60 17.01 1.21
CA PRO A 68 2.50 17.31 -0.23
C PRO A 68 3.57 16.66 -1.11
N ASN A 69 4.55 15.94 -0.58
CA ASN A 69 5.69 15.42 -1.30
C ASN A 69 6.05 13.96 -0.99
N ILE A 70 5.10 13.09 -0.69
CA ILE A 70 5.40 11.66 -0.69
C ILE A 70 5.25 11.14 -2.13
N GLN A 71 6.16 11.55 -3.00
CA GLN A 71 6.58 10.71 -4.11
C GLN A 71 7.10 9.41 -3.48
N LEU A 72 6.93 8.29 -4.16
CA LEU A 72 7.54 7.04 -3.74
C LEU A 72 9.02 7.30 -3.53
N LEU A 73 9.41 7.44 -2.27
CA LEU A 73 10.82 7.54 -1.92
C LEU A 73 11.45 6.16 -2.15
N PRO A 74 12.74 6.11 -2.50
CA PRO A 74 13.47 4.85 -2.50
C PRO A 74 13.26 4.18 -1.14
N GLY A 75 12.92 2.90 -1.12
CA GLY A 75 12.69 2.20 0.13
C GLY A 75 11.96 0.88 -0.02
N LEU A 76 11.70 0.28 1.12
CA LEU A 76 11.00 -0.98 1.22
C LEU A 76 9.50 -0.74 1.43
N TYR A 77 8.68 -1.44 0.67
CA TYR A 77 7.24 -1.34 0.72
C TYR A 77 6.59 -2.71 0.90
N ARG A 78 5.54 -2.74 1.67
CA ARG A 78 4.61 -3.88 1.73
C ARG A 78 3.42 -3.58 0.85
N VAL A 79 3.17 -4.44 -0.15
CA VAL A 79 2.01 -4.35 -1.03
C VAL A 79 1.10 -5.52 -0.72
N THR A 80 -0.09 -5.24 -0.20
CA THR A 80 -1.11 -6.26 0.06
C THR A 80 -2.19 -6.18 -0.99
N THR A 81 -2.53 -7.30 -1.60
CA THR A 81 -3.60 -7.42 -2.58
C THR A 81 -4.70 -8.34 -2.06
N TYR A 82 -5.95 -7.97 -2.32
CA TYR A 82 -7.12 -8.79 -2.07
C TYR A 82 -7.98 -8.80 -3.33
N ALA A 83 -8.13 -9.95 -3.94
CA ALA A 83 -8.97 -10.16 -5.11
C ALA A 83 -10.13 -11.10 -4.79
N ARG A 84 -11.32 -10.79 -5.31
CA ARG A 84 -12.53 -11.61 -5.16
C ARG A 84 -13.27 -11.68 -6.48
N ILE A 85 -13.76 -12.86 -6.84
CA ILE A 85 -14.67 -13.02 -7.95
C ILE A 85 -16.06 -12.50 -7.55
N THR A 86 -16.57 -11.51 -8.27
CA THR A 86 -17.87 -10.88 -7.98
C THR A 86 -19.00 -11.43 -8.87
N ARG A 87 -18.65 -11.94 -10.06
CA ARG A 87 -19.54 -12.68 -10.93
C ARG A 87 -18.77 -13.86 -11.52
N ALA A 88 -19.29 -15.05 -11.33
CA ALA A 88 -18.69 -16.27 -11.88
C ALA A 88 -18.81 -16.32 -13.41
N GLY A 89 -17.75 -16.74 -14.08
CA GLY A 89 -17.80 -17.10 -15.49
C GLY A 89 -18.49 -18.44 -15.70
N SER A 90 -19.12 -18.62 -16.85
CA SER A 90 -19.83 -19.86 -17.18
C SER A 90 -18.92 -21.02 -17.59
N VAL A 91 -17.68 -20.75 -17.94
CA VAL A 91 -16.64 -21.73 -18.29
C VAL A 91 -15.31 -21.33 -17.66
N SER A 92 -14.26 -22.11 -17.89
CA SER A 92 -12.92 -21.87 -17.30
C SER A 92 -12.46 -20.42 -17.47
N SER A 93 -12.52 -19.68 -16.39
CA SER A 93 -12.04 -18.31 -16.29
C SER A 93 -10.97 -18.23 -15.22
N SER A 94 -10.03 -17.33 -15.35
CA SER A 94 -8.97 -17.16 -14.36
C SER A 94 -8.56 -15.70 -14.20
N LEU A 95 -8.04 -15.38 -13.01
CA LEU A 95 -7.46 -14.09 -12.67
C LEU A 95 -6.11 -14.30 -12.00
N THR A 96 -5.10 -13.57 -12.45
CA THR A 96 -3.82 -13.47 -11.76
C THR A 96 -3.54 -12.00 -11.47
N VAL A 97 -3.15 -11.69 -10.25
CA VAL A 97 -2.73 -10.34 -9.85
C VAL A 97 -1.22 -10.34 -9.65
N SER A 98 -0.52 -9.44 -10.30
CA SER A 98 0.93 -9.26 -10.20
C SER A 98 1.27 -7.84 -9.80
N ILE A 99 2.35 -7.67 -9.06
CA ILE A 99 2.94 -6.38 -8.72
C ILE A 99 4.22 -6.20 -9.50
N ARG A 100 4.38 -5.03 -10.14
CA ARG A 100 5.56 -4.67 -10.93
C ARG A 100 6.20 -3.41 -10.36
N HIS A 101 7.51 -3.43 -10.21
CA HIS A 101 8.33 -2.33 -9.70
C HIS A 101 9.72 -2.38 -10.33
N VAL A 102 10.53 -1.36 -10.05
CA VAL A 102 11.93 -1.31 -10.48
C VAL A 102 12.81 -1.37 -9.23
N ASP A 103 13.79 -2.25 -9.25
CA ASP A 103 14.83 -2.38 -8.23
C ASP A 103 16.20 -2.45 -8.93
N GLY A 104 17.08 -1.50 -8.60
CA GLY A 104 18.42 -1.41 -9.22
C GLY A 104 18.39 -1.30 -10.74
N ALA A 105 17.49 -0.52 -11.32
CA ALA A 105 17.23 -0.35 -12.76
C ALA A 105 16.67 -1.60 -13.47
N VAL A 106 16.32 -2.66 -12.73
CA VAL A 106 15.69 -3.87 -13.28
C VAL A 106 14.21 -3.85 -13.00
N THR A 107 13.38 -4.07 -14.02
CA THR A 107 11.94 -4.25 -13.85
C THR A 107 11.66 -5.64 -13.31
N ILE A 108 11.08 -5.71 -12.12
CA ILE A 108 10.69 -6.94 -11.45
C ILE A 108 9.18 -7.07 -11.47
N THR A 109 8.69 -8.27 -11.78
CA THR A 109 7.26 -8.61 -11.70
C THR A 109 7.09 -9.80 -10.75
N GLN A 110 6.40 -9.56 -9.64
CA GLN A 110 6.04 -10.58 -8.67
C GLN A 110 4.60 -11.03 -8.95
N ALA A 111 4.44 -12.22 -9.50
CA ALA A 111 3.14 -12.77 -9.84
C ALA A 111 2.50 -13.49 -8.65
N GLY A 112 1.21 -13.27 -8.46
CA GLY A 112 0.39 -14.10 -7.57
C GLY A 112 0.02 -15.44 -8.23
N THR A 113 -0.57 -16.33 -7.45
CA THR A 113 -1.15 -17.57 -7.98
C THR A 113 -2.43 -17.24 -8.75
N ALA A 114 -2.64 -17.92 -9.88
CA ALA A 114 -3.91 -17.79 -10.60
C ALA A 114 -5.07 -18.34 -9.78
N ILE A 115 -6.19 -17.62 -9.78
CA ILE A 115 -7.44 -18.06 -9.16
C ILE A 115 -8.48 -18.35 -10.23
N THR A 116 -9.31 -19.38 -9.97
CA THR A 116 -10.40 -19.74 -10.87
C THR A 116 -11.57 -18.77 -10.74
N GLY A 117 -12.17 -18.39 -11.85
CA GLY A 117 -13.27 -17.43 -11.92
C GLY A 117 -14.66 -18.06 -12.03
N ASN A 118 -14.79 -19.37 -11.80
CA ASN A 118 -16.05 -20.11 -12.01
C ASN A 118 -16.98 -20.09 -10.79
N THR A 119 -16.58 -19.45 -9.70
CA THR A 119 -17.38 -19.31 -8.48
C THR A 119 -17.07 -17.99 -7.78
N THR A 120 -18.10 -17.37 -7.20
CA THR A 120 -17.98 -16.14 -6.40
C THR A 120 -17.42 -16.38 -4.99
N ALA A 121 -17.27 -17.65 -4.58
CA ALA A 121 -16.60 -17.99 -3.32
C ALA A 121 -15.08 -17.88 -3.38
N THR A 122 -14.49 -17.71 -4.57
CA THR A 122 -13.04 -17.62 -4.74
C THR A 122 -12.54 -16.25 -4.34
N VAL A 123 -11.59 -16.27 -3.40
CA VAL A 123 -10.84 -15.09 -2.94
C VAL A 123 -9.36 -15.40 -2.93
N GLN A 124 -8.53 -14.38 -3.10
CA GLN A 124 -7.09 -14.46 -2.97
C GLN A 124 -6.55 -13.24 -2.24
N SER A 125 -5.68 -13.47 -1.27
CA SER A 125 -4.93 -12.43 -0.60
C SER A 125 -3.44 -12.75 -0.71
N ASN A 126 -2.65 -11.77 -1.18
CA ASN A 126 -1.20 -11.89 -1.26
C ASN A 126 -0.54 -10.67 -0.61
N THR A 127 0.65 -10.89 -0.08
CA THR A 127 1.52 -9.83 0.42
C THR A 127 2.86 -9.93 -0.30
N TYR A 128 3.27 -8.81 -0.90
CA TYR A 128 4.54 -8.68 -1.61
C TYR A 128 5.44 -7.72 -0.84
N LEU A 129 6.71 -8.08 -0.74
CA LEU A 129 7.76 -7.16 -0.31
C LEU A 129 8.39 -6.57 -1.57
N VAL A 130 8.37 -5.26 -1.66
CA VAL A 130 8.81 -4.51 -2.83
C VAL A 130 9.88 -3.52 -2.41
N ARG A 131 11.09 -3.65 -2.95
CA ARG A 131 12.08 -2.61 -2.86
C ARG A 131 11.91 -1.72 -4.09
N ALA A 132 11.49 -0.48 -3.89
CA ALA A 132 11.37 0.49 -4.97
C ALA A 132 12.63 1.33 -5.05
N ASP A 133 13.22 1.43 -6.26
CA ASP A 133 14.25 2.38 -6.57
C ASP A 133 13.67 3.79 -6.73
N SER A 134 14.53 4.81 -6.66
CA SER A 134 14.13 6.21 -6.67
C SER A 134 13.16 6.55 -7.81
N GLN A 135 11.99 7.04 -7.47
CA GLN A 135 10.96 7.57 -8.37
C GLN A 135 10.23 6.57 -9.27
N SER A 136 10.50 5.28 -9.15
CA SER A 136 9.77 4.27 -9.92
C SER A 136 8.40 4.00 -9.33
N ALA A 137 7.36 4.16 -10.13
CA ALA A 137 6.02 3.83 -9.70
C ALA A 137 5.86 2.33 -9.50
N ILE A 138 5.23 1.93 -8.37
CA ILE A 138 4.73 0.58 -8.21
C ILE A 138 3.47 0.45 -9.06
N SER A 139 3.38 -0.57 -9.89
CA SER A 139 2.23 -0.84 -10.73
C SER A 139 1.66 -2.22 -10.45
N TYR A 140 0.42 -2.44 -10.82
CA TYR A 140 -0.22 -3.74 -10.78
C TYR A 140 -0.64 -4.17 -12.17
N ILE A 141 -0.67 -5.48 -12.37
CA ILE A 141 -1.11 -6.12 -13.59
C ILE A 141 -2.13 -7.18 -13.20
N THR A 142 -3.31 -7.16 -13.83
CA THR A 142 -4.23 -8.26 -13.74
C THR A 142 -4.24 -9.00 -15.07
N ALA A 143 -3.92 -10.30 -15.06
CA ALA A 143 -4.13 -11.17 -16.19
C ALA A 143 -5.51 -11.84 -16.03
N TYR A 144 -6.44 -11.42 -16.85
CA TYR A 144 -7.82 -11.89 -16.89
C TYR A 144 -8.00 -12.80 -18.08
N THR A 145 -8.54 -13.98 -17.84
CA THR A 145 -8.95 -14.91 -18.89
C THR A 145 -10.44 -15.18 -18.74
N ASP A 146 -11.20 -14.87 -19.79
CA ASP A 146 -12.59 -15.27 -19.89
C ASP A 146 -12.64 -16.55 -20.74
N GLY A 147 -13.23 -17.61 -20.22
CA GLY A 147 -13.31 -18.90 -20.92
C GLY A 147 -14.21 -18.92 -22.15
N GLY A 148 -14.77 -17.78 -22.57
CA GLY A 148 -15.59 -17.64 -23.77
C GLY A 148 -17.02 -18.18 -23.63
N GLY A 149 -17.52 -18.34 -22.41
CA GLY A 149 -18.89 -18.78 -22.17
C GLY A 149 -19.92 -17.66 -22.25
N ALA A 150 -21.18 -17.98 -22.02
CA ALA A 150 -22.31 -17.03 -22.08
C ALA A 150 -22.25 -15.95 -21.00
N THR A 151 -21.57 -16.21 -19.89
CA THR A 151 -21.39 -15.24 -18.79
C THR A 151 -19.91 -15.00 -18.56
N SER A 152 -19.48 -13.75 -18.71
CA SER A 152 -18.12 -13.32 -18.42
C SER A 152 -17.91 -13.13 -16.92
N MET A 153 -16.75 -13.57 -16.44
CA MET A 153 -16.30 -13.36 -15.07
C MET A 153 -16.18 -11.87 -14.75
N GLN A 154 -16.43 -11.51 -13.51
CA GLN A 154 -16.05 -10.20 -12.96
C GLN A 154 -15.32 -10.37 -11.63
N TYR A 155 -14.43 -9.43 -11.33
CA TYR A 155 -13.66 -9.42 -10.09
C TYR A 155 -13.64 -8.05 -9.45
N ALA A 156 -13.49 -8.04 -8.14
CA ALA A 156 -13.10 -6.89 -7.35
C ALA A 156 -11.63 -7.03 -6.93
N LEU A 157 -10.93 -5.93 -6.85
CA LEU A 157 -9.52 -5.89 -6.46
C LEU A 157 -9.28 -4.72 -5.51
N ASN A 158 -8.70 -5.01 -4.35
CA ASN A 158 -8.20 -4.02 -3.43
C ASN A 158 -6.69 -4.20 -3.29
N ILE A 159 -5.95 -3.10 -3.40
CA ILE A 159 -4.50 -3.06 -3.18
C ILE A 159 -4.21 -1.97 -2.17
N ARG A 160 -3.29 -2.26 -1.26
CA ARG A 160 -2.77 -1.31 -0.28
C ARG A 160 -1.25 -1.36 -0.31
N VAL A 161 -0.62 -0.21 -0.42
CA VAL A 161 0.83 -0.02 -0.38
C VAL A 161 1.20 0.70 0.90
N GLU A 162 2.10 0.14 1.67
CA GLU A 162 2.59 0.69 2.93
C GLU A 162 4.11 0.77 2.91
N ALA A 163 4.68 1.91 3.28
CA ALA A 163 6.11 2.02 3.48
C ALA A 163 6.52 1.26 4.76
N ILE A 164 7.62 0.55 4.68
CA ILE A 164 8.26 -0.09 5.82
C ILE A 164 9.39 0.84 6.27
N PRO A 165 9.36 1.38 7.50
CA PRO A 165 10.45 2.17 8.00
C PRO A 165 11.74 1.35 8.04
N GLU A 166 12.80 1.84 7.41
CA GLU A 166 14.13 1.25 7.59
C GLU A 166 14.70 1.75 8.92
N PRO A 167 15.32 0.89 9.73
CA PRO A 167 16.01 1.33 10.94
C PRO A 167 17.15 2.27 10.55
N SER A 168 17.15 3.46 11.13
CA SER A 168 18.22 4.47 11.00
C SER A 168 19.46 4.07 11.78
#